data_e27d2516a234f7e3952fa85bd600ecd1
#
_entry.id   e27d2516a234f7e3952fa85bd600ecd1
#
_cell.length_a   1.000
_cell.length_b   1.000
_cell.length_c   1.000
_cell.angle_alpha   90.00
_cell.angle_beta   90.00
_cell.angle_gamma   90.00
#
_symmetry.space_group_name_H-M   'P 1'
#
loop_
_entity.id
_entity.type
_entity.pdbx_description
1 polymer ?
#
loop_
_entity_poly.entity_id
_entity_poly.type
_entity_poly.pdbx_seq_one_letter_code
_entity_poly.pdbx_strand_id
1 'polypeptide(L)'
;MKGVVKAGAGKGAKGERGVALVRAVGYACRADCQGFGDGLRKERQISNFFDNIAFLQDIDMGLLKGHVLRNPHLSLRREWHTLLPATLGTLLTCFAVVGLTVPYQFAGGGVLGLALISNYAWGISPAWVLSIGNAVLLLWGWKALSLRFALWTLYVTALTSVAIPAFELFQYPVIGNTILAALLAGAVGGVGFGMLFRVGASSGGTDVIVMVARKRWGVDIGSMSFYINVVILFASFVVVDIEKILMGGLLLYVETVTIDRVLKSFDRRSQVLIISKRTQNIADFILKELDRSATVIPAKGAYSDRPHDMLLVVLTRRQTVDLRRYIAEIDPEAFLIFSDVTEVVGLGFKNWE
;
A
#
# COMPACT_ATOMS: atom_id res chain seq x y z
N MET A 1 -22.01 -66.83 10.33
CA MET A 1 -20.64 -66.50 9.89
C MET A 1 -20.31 -65.04 10.25
N LYS A 2 -19.49 -64.90 11.08
CA LYS A 2 -18.63 -63.94 11.71
C LYS A 2 -18.07 -62.87 10.74
N GLY A 3 -18.16 -61.61 11.13
CA GLY A 3 -17.43 -60.51 10.52
C GLY A 3 -17.41 -59.31 11.47
N VAL A 4 -16.31 -59.20 12.18
CA VAL A 4 -15.97 -58.21 13.18
C VAL A 4 -15.69 -56.87 12.50
N VAL A 5 -16.27 -55.76 12.96
CA VAL A 5 -15.85 -54.40 12.63
C VAL A 5 -15.32 -53.73 13.91
N LYS A 6 -14.04 -53.39 13.88
CA LYS A 6 -13.32 -52.67 14.93
C LYS A 6 -13.74 -51.21 14.95
N ALA A 7 -14.02 -50.73 16.14
CA ALA A 7 -14.16 -49.32 16.49
C ALA A 7 -12.81 -48.58 16.38
N GLY A 8 -12.82 -47.44 15.72
CA GLY A 8 -11.74 -46.43 15.75
C GLY A 8 -12.24 -45.19 16.49
N ALA A 9 -11.74 -45.00 17.69
CA ALA A 9 -12.08 -43.88 18.56
C ALA A 9 -11.28 -42.60 18.25
N GLY A 10 -12.00 -41.47 18.27
CA GLY A 10 -11.53 -40.29 18.95
C GLY A 10 -10.56 -39.35 18.24
N LYS A 11 -11.10 -38.33 17.54
CA LYS A 11 -10.49 -36.97 17.42
C LYS A 11 -11.57 -35.99 16.92
N GLY A 12 -12.56 -35.65 17.77
CA GLY A 12 -13.65 -34.75 17.37
C GLY A 12 -14.16 -33.81 18.48
N ALA A 13 -13.63 -33.87 19.69
CA ALA A 13 -14.28 -33.23 20.84
C ALA A 13 -13.75 -31.85 21.24
N LYS A 14 -12.78 -31.28 20.53
CA LYS A 14 -12.26 -29.92 20.82
C LYS A 14 -12.81 -28.80 19.92
N GLY A 15 -13.38 -29.13 18.77
CA GLY A 15 -13.96 -28.14 17.83
C GLY A 15 -15.37 -27.66 18.21
N GLU A 16 -16.18 -28.54 18.82
CA GLU A 16 -17.58 -28.24 19.08
C GLU A 16 -17.83 -27.26 20.25
N ARG A 17 -16.92 -27.18 21.22
CA ARG A 17 -17.06 -26.26 22.37
C ARG A 17 -16.83 -24.80 21.99
N GLY A 18 -15.99 -24.52 21.00
CA GLY A 18 -15.74 -23.16 20.49
C GLY A 18 -16.93 -22.59 19.70
N VAL A 19 -17.58 -23.44 18.93
CA VAL A 19 -18.75 -23.05 18.11
C VAL A 19 -19.99 -22.81 18.97
N ALA A 20 -20.15 -23.57 20.07
CA ALA A 20 -21.26 -23.39 21.01
C ALA A 20 -21.17 -22.06 21.78
N LEU A 21 -19.95 -21.62 22.15
CA LEU A 21 -19.74 -20.34 22.88
C LEU A 21 -20.01 -19.14 21.97
N VAL A 22 -19.60 -19.19 20.71
CA VAL A 22 -19.85 -18.13 19.72
C VAL A 22 -21.34 -18.03 19.38
N ARG A 23 -22.07 -19.15 19.33
CA ARG A 23 -23.52 -19.14 19.15
C ARG A 23 -24.27 -18.61 20.37
N ALA A 24 -23.81 -18.89 21.58
CA ALA A 24 -24.41 -18.38 22.82
C ALA A 24 -24.28 -16.84 22.96
N VAL A 25 -23.12 -16.27 22.59
CA VAL A 25 -22.92 -14.82 22.57
C VAL A 25 -23.73 -14.14 21.47
N GLY A 26 -23.91 -14.78 20.31
CA GLY A 26 -24.76 -14.27 19.23
C GLY A 26 -26.27 -14.27 19.56
N TYR A 27 -26.73 -15.19 20.42
CA TYR A 27 -28.14 -15.22 20.87
C TYR A 27 -28.45 -14.21 21.98
N ALA A 28 -27.49 -13.91 22.85
CA ALA A 28 -27.68 -12.89 23.91
C ALA A 28 -27.79 -11.47 23.33
N CYS A 29 -27.12 -11.18 22.21
CA CYS A 29 -27.23 -9.87 21.55
C CYS A 29 -28.50 -9.69 20.71
N ARG A 30 -29.24 -10.78 20.42
CA ARG A 30 -30.48 -10.75 19.61
C ARG A 30 -31.74 -10.44 20.40
N ALA A 31 -31.68 -10.55 21.71
CA ALA A 31 -32.86 -10.39 22.57
C ALA A 31 -33.19 -8.92 22.90
N ASP A 32 -32.23 -7.99 22.75
CA ASP A 32 -32.40 -6.58 23.18
C ASP A 32 -32.66 -5.57 22.05
N CYS A 33 -32.79 -6.00 20.77
CA CYS A 33 -32.99 -5.10 19.65
C CYS A 33 -34.30 -5.34 18.87
N GLN A 34 -35.43 -5.46 19.55
CA GLN A 34 -36.74 -5.35 18.89
C GLN A 34 -37.29 -3.93 19.03
N GLY A 35 -36.82 -3.03 18.20
CA GLY A 35 -37.42 -1.71 18.12
C GLY A 35 -36.62 -0.70 17.34
N PHE A 36 -36.35 -0.93 16.06
CA PHE A 36 -36.14 0.17 15.09
C PHE A 36 -35.99 -0.39 13.67
N GLY A 37 -36.87 0.00 12.77
CA GLY A 37 -37.06 -0.60 11.45
C GLY A 37 -36.09 -0.20 10.33
N ASP A 38 -34.85 0.28 10.58
CA ASP A 38 -33.88 0.64 9.53
C ASP A 38 -32.48 0.01 9.70
N GLY A 39 -32.34 -0.98 10.60
CA GLY A 39 -31.07 -1.63 10.95
C GLY A 39 -30.57 -2.71 10.01
N LEU A 40 -31.39 -3.30 9.15
CA LEU A 40 -31.09 -4.54 8.42
C LEU A 40 -29.98 -4.46 7.35
N ARG A 41 -29.60 -3.27 6.91
CA ARG A 41 -28.44 -3.08 6.00
C ARG A 41 -27.10 -2.99 6.74
N LYS A 42 -27.08 -2.39 7.92
CA LYS A 42 -25.88 -2.27 8.76
C LYS A 42 -25.48 -3.58 9.43
N GLU A 43 -26.46 -4.41 9.86
CA GLU A 43 -26.18 -5.72 10.46
C GLU A 43 -25.50 -6.69 9.49
N ARG A 44 -25.85 -6.69 8.19
CA ARG A 44 -25.15 -7.54 7.20
C ARG A 44 -23.69 -7.14 7.00
N GLN A 45 -23.35 -5.86 7.08
CA GLN A 45 -21.97 -5.42 6.97
C GLN A 45 -21.14 -5.77 8.21
N ILE A 46 -21.72 -5.68 9.39
CA ILE A 46 -21.05 -6.02 10.66
C ILE A 46 -20.92 -7.55 10.80
N SER A 47 -21.94 -8.34 10.42
CA SER A 47 -21.87 -9.80 10.38
C SER A 47 -20.77 -10.28 9.43
N ASN A 48 -20.71 -9.73 8.22
CA ASN A 48 -19.64 -10.04 7.26
C ASN A 48 -18.25 -9.62 7.74
N PHE A 49 -18.15 -8.60 8.57
CA PHE A 49 -16.87 -8.18 9.17
C PHE A 49 -16.40 -9.19 10.24
N PHE A 50 -17.30 -9.69 11.09
CA PHE A 50 -16.97 -10.71 12.10
C PHE A 50 -16.77 -12.11 11.51
N ASP A 51 -17.51 -12.48 10.46
CA ASP A 51 -17.30 -13.74 9.73
C ASP A 51 -15.94 -13.75 9.01
N ASN A 52 -15.46 -12.61 8.53
CA ASN A 52 -14.12 -12.48 7.98
C ASN A 52 -13.00 -12.53 9.06
N ILE A 53 -13.31 -12.17 10.32
CA ILE A 53 -12.35 -12.34 11.43
C ILE A 53 -12.30 -13.81 11.88
N ALA A 54 -13.41 -14.52 11.88
CA ALA A 54 -13.46 -15.95 12.18
C ALA A 54 -12.73 -16.81 11.11
N PHE A 55 -12.70 -16.37 9.85
CA PHE A 55 -11.90 -16.98 8.79
C PHE A 55 -10.37 -16.90 9.04
N LEU A 56 -9.91 -16.04 9.95
CA LEU A 56 -8.50 -15.97 10.34
C LEU A 56 -8.02 -17.15 11.21
N GLN A 57 -8.92 -17.99 11.71
CA GLN A 57 -8.59 -19.18 12.51
C GLN A 57 -8.35 -20.44 11.66
N ASP A 58 -8.78 -20.47 10.40
CA ASP A 58 -8.63 -21.61 9.48
C ASP A 58 -7.46 -21.48 8.49
N ILE A 59 -6.45 -20.67 8.78
CA ILE A 59 -5.24 -20.67 7.98
C ILE A 59 -4.45 -21.94 8.32
N ASP A 60 -4.59 -22.92 7.46
CA ASP A 60 -3.91 -24.21 7.51
C ASP A 60 -2.39 -24.00 7.53
N MET A 61 -1.76 -24.29 8.69
CA MET A 61 -0.31 -24.19 8.89
C MET A 61 0.49 -25.12 7.95
N GLY A 62 -0.15 -26.01 7.23
CA GLY A 62 0.45 -26.91 6.24
C GLY A 62 0.86 -26.19 4.95
N LEU A 63 0.12 -25.18 4.51
CA LEU A 63 0.45 -24.38 3.32
C LEU A 63 1.62 -23.43 3.55
N LEU A 64 1.86 -23.01 4.79
CA LEU A 64 2.98 -22.13 5.15
C LEU A 64 4.36 -22.83 5.08
N LYS A 65 4.43 -24.14 5.33
CA LYS A 65 5.68 -24.90 5.21
C LYS A 65 6.13 -25.11 3.76
N GLY A 66 5.21 -25.21 2.81
CA GLY A 66 5.53 -25.43 1.39
C GLY A 66 6.06 -24.18 0.66
N HIS A 67 5.66 -22.97 1.06
CA HIS A 67 6.09 -21.72 0.42
C HIS A 67 7.37 -21.12 0.99
N VAL A 68 7.67 -21.34 2.26
CA VAL A 68 8.89 -20.83 2.91
C VAL A 68 10.15 -21.54 2.42
N LEU A 69 10.04 -22.81 2.01
CA LEU A 69 11.21 -23.61 1.56
C LEU A 69 11.50 -23.50 0.05
N ARG A 70 10.69 -22.80 -0.73
CA ARG A 70 10.83 -22.79 -2.21
C ARG A 70 11.61 -21.63 -2.80
N ASN A 71 12.03 -20.63 -2.01
CA ASN A 71 12.89 -19.53 -2.49
C ASN A 71 14.04 -19.19 -1.52
N PRO A 72 15.15 -19.96 -1.50
CA PRO A 72 16.33 -19.62 -0.69
C PRO A 72 17.25 -18.57 -1.35
N HIS A 73 16.82 -17.92 -2.44
CA HIS A 73 17.64 -16.91 -3.12
C HIS A 73 17.13 -15.48 -2.82
N LEU A 74 17.32 -15.03 -1.58
CA LEU A 74 17.61 -13.63 -1.32
C LEU A 74 18.96 -13.35 -2.01
N SER A 75 18.93 -13.04 -3.31
CA SER A 75 20.15 -12.65 -3.99
C SER A 75 20.53 -11.29 -3.43
N LEU A 76 21.51 -11.24 -2.54
CA LEU A 76 22.09 -10.02 -1.94
C LEU A 76 22.32 -8.92 -3.00
N ARG A 77 22.59 -9.31 -4.24
CA ARG A 77 22.76 -8.40 -5.37
C ARG A 77 21.46 -7.69 -5.79
N ARG A 78 20.30 -8.31 -5.61
CA ARG A 78 18.99 -7.70 -5.90
C ARG A 78 18.53 -6.79 -4.77
N GLU A 79 18.87 -7.10 -3.54
CA GLU A 79 18.50 -6.32 -2.36
C GLU A 79 19.34 -5.04 -2.19
N TRP A 80 20.51 -4.95 -2.83
CA TRP A 80 21.31 -3.72 -2.84
C TRP A 80 20.57 -2.52 -3.44
N HIS A 81 19.77 -2.75 -4.48
CA HIS A 81 18.92 -1.71 -5.08
C HIS A 81 17.77 -1.25 -4.17
N THR A 82 17.41 -2.05 -3.18
CA THR A 82 16.38 -1.72 -2.19
C THR A 82 16.96 -0.89 -1.03
N LEU A 83 18.24 -1.09 -0.71
CA LEU A 83 18.90 -0.44 0.42
C LEU A 83 18.92 1.09 0.28
N LEU A 84 19.35 1.60 -0.88
CA LEU A 84 19.47 3.04 -1.11
C LEU A 84 18.12 3.77 -0.97
N PRO A 85 17.03 3.37 -1.65
CA PRO A 85 15.73 4.02 -1.45
C PRO A 85 15.18 3.85 -0.04
N ALA A 86 15.40 2.70 0.62
CA ALA A 86 14.97 2.50 2.00
C ALA A 86 15.67 3.44 2.96
N THR A 87 17.00 3.58 2.83
CA THR A 87 17.80 4.48 3.67
C THR A 87 17.43 5.94 3.43
N LEU A 88 17.40 6.39 2.16
CA LEU A 88 17.01 7.75 1.82
C LEU A 88 15.58 8.08 2.25
N GLY A 89 14.65 7.16 2.04
CA GLY A 89 13.26 7.32 2.48
C GLY A 89 13.18 7.50 4.00
N THR A 90 13.90 6.67 4.77
CA THR A 90 13.94 6.78 6.23
C THR A 90 14.55 8.11 6.68
N LEU A 91 15.66 8.55 6.08
CA LEU A 91 16.28 9.84 6.44
C LEU A 91 15.36 11.02 6.12
N LEU A 92 14.65 10.99 4.98
CA LEU A 92 13.66 12.02 4.64
C LEU A 92 12.49 12.05 5.61
N THR A 93 11.96 10.89 6.01
CA THR A 93 10.89 10.82 7.01
C THR A 93 11.36 11.31 8.38
N CYS A 94 12.55 10.95 8.83
CA CYS A 94 13.13 11.44 10.08
C CYS A 94 13.32 12.96 10.05
N PHE A 95 13.84 13.52 8.95
CA PHE A 95 13.96 14.95 8.78
C PHE A 95 12.60 15.66 8.81
N ALA A 96 11.60 15.14 8.11
CA ALA A 96 10.24 15.70 8.12
C ALA A 96 9.63 15.70 9.53
N VAL A 97 9.85 14.63 10.30
CA VAL A 97 9.36 14.52 11.68
C VAL A 97 10.08 15.51 12.59
N VAL A 98 11.42 15.45 12.67
CA VAL A 98 12.21 16.23 13.64
C VAL A 98 12.28 17.71 13.27
N GLY A 99 12.48 18.01 11.98
CA GLY A 99 12.69 19.39 11.52
C GLY A 99 11.40 20.16 11.22
N LEU A 100 10.32 19.45 10.83
CA LEU A 100 9.13 20.11 10.29
C LEU A 100 7.82 19.75 11.02
N THR A 101 7.78 18.67 11.81
CA THR A 101 6.56 18.26 12.51
C THR A 101 6.63 18.54 14.01
N VAL A 102 7.70 18.06 14.65
CA VAL A 102 7.88 18.18 16.12
C VAL A 102 7.93 19.63 16.61
N PRO A 103 8.64 20.59 15.95
CA PRO A 103 8.71 21.96 16.42
C PRO A 103 7.36 22.68 16.47
N TYR A 104 6.40 22.26 15.63
CA TYR A 104 5.07 22.85 15.54
C TYR A 104 4.00 22.06 16.31
N GLN A 105 4.39 20.94 16.92
CA GLN A 105 3.49 20.04 17.66
C GLN A 105 2.24 19.63 16.87
N PHE A 106 2.40 19.37 15.55
CA PHE A 106 1.29 18.92 14.74
C PHE A 106 0.74 17.60 15.27
N ALA A 107 -0.59 17.46 15.28
CA ALA A 107 -1.22 16.22 15.67
C ALA A 107 -0.78 15.10 14.70
N GLY A 108 -0.19 14.05 15.24
CA GLY A 108 0.25 12.89 14.48
C GLY A 108 -0.87 11.87 14.27
N GLY A 109 -0.78 11.11 13.18
CA GLY A 109 -1.59 9.92 12.97
C GLY A 109 -0.92 8.65 13.51
N GLY A 110 -1.45 7.50 13.10
CA GLY A 110 -0.83 6.21 13.36
C GLY A 110 -0.87 5.76 14.81
N VAL A 111 0.00 4.82 15.13
CA VAL A 111 0.11 4.27 16.51
C VAL A 111 0.53 5.34 17.51
N LEU A 112 1.26 6.35 17.08
CA LEU A 112 1.63 7.47 17.95
C LEU A 112 0.40 8.27 18.41
N GLY A 113 -0.53 8.56 17.50
CA GLY A 113 -1.81 9.21 17.85
C GLY A 113 -2.59 8.39 18.89
N LEU A 114 -2.69 7.08 18.67
CA LEU A 114 -3.32 6.15 19.62
C LEU A 114 -2.59 6.11 20.97
N ALA A 115 -1.27 6.17 20.97
CA ALA A 115 -0.47 6.18 22.19
C ALA A 115 -0.71 7.45 23.02
N LEU A 116 -0.80 8.60 22.37
CA LEU A 116 -1.13 9.86 23.03
C LEU A 116 -2.54 9.84 23.61
N ILE A 117 -3.54 9.39 22.87
CA ILE A 117 -4.92 9.24 23.36
C ILE A 117 -4.95 8.33 24.59
N SER A 118 -4.27 7.18 24.55
CA SER A 118 -4.19 6.23 25.67
C SER A 118 -3.53 6.83 26.90
N ASN A 119 -2.52 7.67 26.72
CA ASN A 119 -1.86 8.37 27.81
C ASN A 119 -2.82 9.34 28.50
N TYR A 120 -3.55 10.13 27.74
CA TYR A 120 -4.46 11.13 28.30
C TYR A 120 -5.75 10.52 28.90
N ALA A 121 -6.27 9.44 28.29
CA ALA A 121 -7.50 8.79 28.78
C ALA A 121 -7.25 7.89 30.00
N TRP A 122 -6.13 7.18 30.03
CA TRP A 122 -5.87 6.12 31.02
C TRP A 122 -4.52 6.25 31.74
N GLY A 123 -3.72 7.29 31.43
CA GLY A 123 -2.39 7.47 32.03
C GLY A 123 -1.34 6.44 31.59
N ILE A 124 -1.60 5.65 30.54
CA ILE A 124 -0.67 4.63 30.05
C ILE A 124 0.49 5.33 29.34
N SER A 125 1.73 4.94 29.67
CA SER A 125 2.90 5.52 29.02
C SER A 125 2.87 5.26 27.51
N PRO A 126 3.05 6.30 26.67
CA PRO A 126 3.06 6.16 25.20
C PRO A 126 4.08 5.15 24.71
N ALA A 127 5.21 5.01 25.41
CA ALA A 127 6.27 4.06 25.06
C ALA A 127 5.78 2.61 25.03
N TRP A 128 4.91 2.22 25.98
CA TRP A 128 4.34 0.88 26.03
C TRP A 128 3.37 0.64 24.87
N VAL A 129 2.48 1.59 24.60
CA VAL A 129 1.51 1.48 23.50
C VAL A 129 2.22 1.41 22.15
N LEU A 130 3.24 2.25 21.94
CA LEU A 130 4.07 2.21 20.72
C LEU A 130 4.81 0.88 20.57
N SER A 131 5.48 0.43 21.64
CA SER A 131 6.30 -0.80 21.57
C SER A 131 5.43 -2.02 21.33
N ILE A 132 4.36 -2.19 22.08
CA ILE A 132 3.45 -3.33 21.96
C ILE A 132 2.69 -3.26 20.63
N GLY A 133 2.14 -2.08 20.29
CA GLY A 133 1.39 -1.87 19.06
C GLY A 133 2.25 -2.17 17.81
N ASN A 134 3.46 -1.64 17.77
CA ASN A 134 4.39 -1.89 16.65
C ASN A 134 4.83 -3.35 16.60
N ALA A 135 5.12 -3.99 17.74
CA ALA A 135 5.48 -5.40 17.77
C ALA A 135 4.35 -6.31 17.26
N VAL A 136 3.12 -6.08 17.71
CA VAL A 136 1.93 -6.84 17.26
C VAL A 136 1.70 -6.64 15.76
N LEU A 137 1.74 -5.38 15.29
CA LEU A 137 1.54 -5.06 13.88
C LEU A 137 2.66 -5.64 13.00
N LEU A 138 3.91 -5.62 13.45
CA LEU A 138 5.03 -6.20 12.72
C LEU A 138 4.91 -7.74 12.62
N LEU A 139 4.56 -8.41 13.72
CA LEU A 139 4.33 -9.86 13.73
C LEU A 139 3.15 -10.25 12.82
N TRP A 140 2.09 -9.45 12.82
CA TRP A 140 0.96 -9.65 11.92
C TRP A 140 1.36 -9.39 10.46
N GLY A 141 2.09 -8.33 10.18
CA GLY A 141 2.61 -7.99 8.86
C GLY A 141 3.55 -9.06 8.31
N TRP A 142 4.39 -9.66 9.15
CA TRP A 142 5.21 -10.80 8.74
C TRP A 142 4.36 -11.96 8.21
N LYS A 143 3.30 -12.33 8.92
CA LYS A 143 2.40 -13.41 8.50
C LYS A 143 1.54 -13.04 7.27
N ALA A 144 1.08 -11.79 7.20
CA ALA A 144 0.15 -11.34 6.17
C ALA A 144 0.83 -10.96 4.84
N LEU A 145 2.05 -10.40 4.90
CA LEU A 145 2.78 -9.91 3.74
C LEU A 145 3.92 -10.84 3.34
N SER A 146 5.05 -10.77 4.03
CA SER A 146 6.22 -11.63 3.79
C SER A 146 7.31 -11.41 4.84
N LEU A 147 8.24 -12.38 4.96
CA LEU A 147 9.45 -12.22 5.76
C LEU A 147 10.33 -11.06 5.27
N ARG A 148 10.41 -10.87 3.94
CA ARG A 148 11.16 -9.77 3.33
C ARG A 148 10.63 -8.41 3.81
N PHE A 149 9.32 -8.22 3.82
CA PHE A 149 8.68 -7.02 4.36
C PHE A 149 9.06 -6.79 5.83
N ALA A 150 8.98 -7.83 6.67
CA ALA A 150 9.30 -7.73 8.09
C ALA A 150 10.77 -7.35 8.32
N LEU A 151 11.71 -7.93 7.58
CA LEU A 151 13.14 -7.62 7.69
C LEU A 151 13.45 -6.18 7.27
N TRP A 152 12.88 -5.71 6.16
CA TRP A 152 13.06 -4.33 5.72
C TRP A 152 12.40 -3.33 6.67
N THR A 153 11.23 -3.65 7.21
CA THR A 153 10.57 -2.82 8.23
C THR A 153 11.39 -2.75 9.51
N LEU A 154 11.97 -3.88 9.95
CA LEU A 154 12.88 -3.92 11.09
C LEU A 154 14.13 -3.06 10.86
N TYR A 155 14.73 -3.13 9.65
CA TYR A 155 15.85 -2.28 9.26
C TYR A 155 15.47 -0.78 9.32
N VAL A 156 14.34 -0.41 8.73
CA VAL A 156 13.83 0.97 8.74
C VAL A 156 13.60 1.45 10.17
N THR A 157 12.95 0.64 11.01
CA THR A 157 12.70 0.98 12.42
C THR A 157 14.00 1.16 13.20
N ALA A 158 14.97 0.27 13.01
CA ALA A 158 16.29 0.39 13.64
C ALA A 158 17.03 1.66 13.18
N LEU A 159 17.02 1.95 11.88
CA LEU A 159 17.63 3.15 11.32
C LEU A 159 16.93 4.42 11.84
N THR A 160 15.60 4.44 11.92
CA THR A 160 14.81 5.55 12.49
C THR A 160 15.19 5.81 13.95
N SER A 161 15.36 4.74 14.76
CA SER A 161 15.75 4.86 16.17
C SER A 161 17.14 5.52 16.37
N VAL A 162 18.02 5.39 15.39
CA VAL A 162 19.34 6.04 15.41
C VAL A 162 19.28 7.43 14.75
N ALA A 163 18.52 7.56 13.67
CA ALA A 163 18.47 8.80 12.89
C ALA A 163 17.72 9.93 13.64
N ILE A 164 16.61 9.63 14.33
CA ILE A 164 15.85 10.67 15.06
C ILE A 164 16.75 11.39 16.08
N PRO A 165 17.44 10.73 17.04
CA PRO A 165 18.34 11.42 17.96
C PRO A 165 19.48 12.16 17.25
N ALA A 166 19.98 11.63 16.14
CA ALA A 166 21.03 12.32 15.36
C ALA A 166 20.52 13.62 14.72
N PHE A 167 19.28 13.62 14.21
CA PHE A 167 18.65 14.82 13.67
C PHE A 167 18.27 15.83 14.76
N GLU A 168 17.94 15.41 15.97
CA GLU A 168 17.65 16.29 17.11
C GLU A 168 18.87 17.11 17.57
N LEU A 169 20.09 16.68 17.24
CA LEU A 169 21.31 17.46 17.52
C LEU A 169 21.39 18.74 16.69
N PHE A 170 20.67 18.85 15.57
CA PHE A 170 20.68 20.01 14.71
C PHE A 170 19.55 20.96 15.08
N GLN A 171 19.86 22.25 15.14
CA GLN A 171 18.86 23.29 15.30
C GLN A 171 18.29 23.68 13.94
N TYR A 172 17.02 23.43 13.73
CA TYR A 172 16.33 23.79 12.49
C TYR A 172 15.73 25.20 12.60
N PRO A 173 15.81 26.02 11.54
CA PRO A 173 15.15 27.32 11.52
C PRO A 173 13.63 27.12 11.56
N VAL A 174 12.96 27.80 12.50
CA VAL A 174 11.50 27.76 12.60
C VAL A 174 10.91 28.60 11.47
N ILE A 175 10.05 27.96 10.67
CA ILE A 175 9.30 28.63 9.61
C ILE A 175 8.17 29.43 10.26
N GLY A 176 8.15 30.76 10.12
CA GLY A 176 7.16 31.62 10.77
C GLY A 176 5.71 31.38 10.34
N ASN A 177 5.48 30.65 9.24
CA ASN A 177 4.14 30.30 8.75
C ASN A 177 3.86 28.82 8.98
N THR A 178 2.94 28.51 9.90
CA THR A 178 2.55 27.15 10.29
C THR A 178 1.96 26.34 9.12
N ILE A 179 1.21 26.98 8.22
CA ILE A 179 0.64 26.33 7.03
C ILE A 179 1.77 25.88 6.10
N LEU A 180 2.76 26.73 5.88
CA LEU A 180 3.91 26.39 5.03
C LEU A 180 4.73 25.24 5.65
N ALA A 181 4.88 25.24 6.98
CA ALA A 181 5.53 24.14 7.68
C ALA A 181 4.77 22.81 7.50
N ALA A 182 3.43 22.80 7.62
CA ALA A 182 2.60 21.62 7.41
C ALA A 182 2.68 21.11 5.95
N LEU A 183 2.65 22.00 4.97
CA LEU A 183 2.81 21.64 3.55
C LEU A 183 4.18 21.01 3.27
N LEU A 184 5.25 21.59 3.79
CA LEU A 184 6.61 21.06 3.61
C LEU A 184 6.79 19.74 4.34
N ALA A 185 6.28 19.61 5.59
CA ALA A 185 6.33 18.36 6.34
C ALA A 185 5.61 17.24 5.60
N GLY A 186 4.40 17.49 5.10
CA GLY A 186 3.64 16.52 4.31
C GLY A 186 4.32 16.16 2.99
N ALA A 187 4.90 17.14 2.28
CA ALA A 187 5.59 16.88 1.02
C ALA A 187 6.87 16.05 1.23
N VAL A 188 7.73 16.45 2.15
CA VAL A 188 9.00 15.75 2.42
C VAL A 188 8.75 14.38 3.04
N GLY A 189 7.84 14.29 4.04
CA GLY A 189 7.42 13.04 4.65
C GLY A 189 6.80 12.09 3.62
N GLY A 190 5.89 12.60 2.78
CA GLY A 190 5.24 11.83 1.73
C GLY A 190 6.21 11.27 0.68
N VAL A 191 7.27 11.99 0.32
CA VAL A 191 8.34 11.46 -0.53
C VAL A 191 9.06 10.31 0.19
N GLY A 192 9.43 10.50 1.47
CA GLY A 192 10.10 9.50 2.27
C GLY A 192 9.26 8.21 2.41
N PHE A 193 8.00 8.33 2.86
CA PHE A 193 7.09 7.20 2.97
C PHE A 193 6.79 6.53 1.63
N GLY A 194 6.61 7.31 0.56
CA GLY A 194 6.42 6.79 -0.79
C GLY A 194 7.60 5.93 -1.26
N MET A 195 8.83 6.32 -0.93
CA MET A 195 10.04 5.53 -1.21
C MET A 195 10.05 4.22 -0.40
N LEU A 196 9.69 4.27 0.89
CA LEU A 196 9.60 3.08 1.75
C LEU A 196 8.56 2.09 1.24
N PHE A 197 7.35 2.54 0.98
CA PHE A 197 6.27 1.67 0.47
C PHE A 197 6.59 1.07 -0.89
N ARG A 198 7.31 1.80 -1.75
CA ARG A 198 7.73 1.30 -3.04
C ARG A 198 8.65 0.09 -2.95
N VAL A 199 9.58 0.09 -2.00
CA VAL A 199 10.51 -1.05 -1.81
C VAL A 199 9.90 -2.19 -0.98
N GLY A 200 8.65 -2.02 -0.54
CA GLY A 200 7.95 -2.98 0.28
C GLY A 200 8.43 -3.00 1.72
N ALA A 201 8.76 -1.81 2.26
CA ALA A 201 9.07 -1.58 3.66
C ALA A 201 8.07 -0.59 4.27
N SER A 202 8.06 -0.48 5.59
CA SER A 202 7.23 0.45 6.35
C SER A 202 8.04 1.02 7.51
N SER A 203 7.61 2.16 8.04
CA SER A 203 8.16 2.68 9.30
C SER A 203 7.62 1.95 10.53
N GLY A 204 6.73 0.98 10.34
CA GLY A 204 5.95 0.32 11.39
C GLY A 204 4.59 0.98 11.58
N GLY A 205 3.91 0.64 12.69
CA GLY A 205 2.63 1.26 13.00
C GLY A 205 1.49 0.89 12.06
N THR A 206 0.55 1.82 11.91
CA THR A 206 -0.65 1.66 11.06
C THR A 206 -0.32 1.42 9.59
N ASP A 207 0.87 1.78 9.14
CA ASP A 207 1.33 1.56 7.77
C ASP A 207 1.34 0.07 7.39
N VAL A 208 1.58 -0.82 8.36
CA VAL A 208 1.47 -2.27 8.14
C VAL A 208 0.04 -2.65 7.75
N ILE A 209 -0.97 -2.04 8.37
CA ILE A 209 -2.38 -2.26 8.05
C ILE A 209 -2.65 -1.81 6.60
N VAL A 210 -2.14 -0.64 6.23
CA VAL A 210 -2.25 -0.09 4.87
C VAL A 210 -1.65 -1.04 3.83
N MET A 211 -0.46 -1.57 4.09
CA MET A 211 0.21 -2.51 3.18
C MET A 211 -0.54 -3.84 3.04
N VAL A 212 -1.12 -4.34 4.13
CA VAL A 212 -1.98 -5.53 4.07
C VAL A 212 -3.27 -5.25 3.30
N ALA A 213 -3.89 -4.09 3.53
CA ALA A 213 -5.08 -3.67 2.79
C ALA A 213 -4.82 -3.57 1.28
N ARG A 214 -3.70 -2.97 0.89
CA ARG A 214 -3.28 -2.94 -0.52
C ARG A 214 -3.14 -4.34 -1.10
N LYS A 215 -2.46 -5.25 -0.41
CA LYS A 215 -2.25 -6.62 -0.89
C LYS A 215 -3.56 -7.39 -1.05
N ARG A 216 -4.53 -7.18 -0.14
CA ARG A 216 -5.80 -7.92 -0.14
C ARG A 216 -6.87 -7.32 -1.05
N TRP A 217 -6.97 -6.00 -1.10
CA TRP A 217 -8.07 -5.28 -1.75
C TRP A 217 -7.64 -4.38 -2.89
N GLY A 218 -6.33 -4.29 -3.18
CA GLY A 218 -5.81 -3.46 -4.26
C GLY A 218 -5.99 -1.95 -4.07
N VAL A 219 -6.24 -1.49 -2.83
CA VAL A 219 -6.47 -0.07 -2.54
C VAL A 219 -5.19 0.75 -2.66
N ASP A 220 -5.33 2.02 -3.01
CA ASP A 220 -4.20 2.96 -3.01
C ASP A 220 -3.66 3.17 -1.60
N ILE A 221 -2.33 3.09 -1.44
CA ILE A 221 -1.64 3.21 -0.15
C ILE A 221 -1.91 4.57 0.50
N GLY A 222 -1.74 5.66 -0.26
CA GLY A 222 -1.93 7.00 0.29
C GLY A 222 -3.35 7.21 0.77
N SER A 223 -4.35 6.89 -0.07
CA SER A 223 -5.76 7.04 0.30
C SER A 223 -6.13 6.24 1.55
N MET A 224 -5.67 4.97 1.64
CA MET A 224 -5.96 4.13 2.81
C MET A 224 -5.26 4.65 4.07
N SER A 225 -3.99 5.09 3.94
CA SER A 225 -3.26 5.74 5.03
C SER A 225 -3.99 6.99 5.52
N PHE A 226 -4.49 7.82 4.61
CA PHE A 226 -5.26 9.01 4.95
C PHE A 226 -6.50 8.67 5.77
N TYR A 227 -7.32 7.72 5.33
CA TYR A 227 -8.54 7.35 6.07
C TYR A 227 -8.25 6.84 7.47
N ILE A 228 -7.25 5.97 7.64
CA ILE A 228 -6.86 5.46 8.95
C ILE A 228 -6.38 6.61 9.85
N ASN A 229 -5.50 7.47 9.33
CA ASN A 229 -4.94 8.56 10.09
C ASN A 229 -5.97 9.65 10.43
N VAL A 230 -6.92 9.93 9.54
CA VAL A 230 -8.03 10.85 9.80
C VAL A 230 -8.91 10.36 10.93
N VAL A 231 -9.23 9.06 10.98
CA VAL A 231 -9.99 8.49 12.12
C VAL A 231 -9.24 8.69 13.44
N ILE A 232 -7.93 8.45 13.45
CA ILE A 232 -7.09 8.65 14.64
C ILE A 232 -7.02 10.14 15.02
N LEU A 233 -6.88 11.01 14.01
CA LEU A 233 -6.83 12.45 14.21
C LEU A 233 -8.15 12.98 14.82
N PHE A 234 -9.30 12.50 14.34
CA PHE A 234 -10.59 12.83 14.95
C PHE A 234 -10.70 12.32 16.37
N ALA A 235 -10.19 11.14 16.68
CA ALA A 235 -10.16 10.65 18.07
C ALA A 235 -9.27 11.51 18.98
N SER A 236 -8.25 12.18 18.42
CA SER A 236 -7.36 13.09 19.15
C SER A 236 -8.03 14.43 19.53
N PHE A 237 -9.23 14.71 19.03
CA PHE A 237 -9.97 15.96 19.25
C PHE A 237 -10.25 16.24 20.74
N VAL A 238 -10.29 15.19 21.55
CA VAL A 238 -10.54 15.29 23.01
C VAL A 238 -9.31 15.81 23.75
N VAL A 239 -8.13 15.78 23.10
CA VAL A 239 -6.84 15.88 23.77
C VAL A 239 -5.96 17.00 23.21
N VAL A 240 -6.15 17.34 21.95
CA VAL A 240 -5.27 18.25 21.19
C VAL A 240 -6.07 19.46 20.72
N ASP A 241 -5.45 20.65 20.72
CA ASP A 241 -6.04 21.87 20.22
C ASP A 241 -6.48 21.75 18.76
N ILE A 242 -7.63 22.35 18.42
CA ILE A 242 -8.23 22.30 17.09
C ILE A 242 -7.28 22.81 15.99
N GLU A 243 -6.49 23.83 16.28
CA GLU A 243 -5.52 24.40 15.32
C GLU A 243 -4.45 23.36 14.93
N LYS A 244 -3.90 22.65 15.92
CA LYS A 244 -2.91 21.58 15.69
C LYS A 244 -3.50 20.38 14.93
N ILE A 245 -4.79 20.10 15.18
CA ILE A 245 -5.52 19.05 14.45
C ILE A 245 -5.73 19.44 12.99
N LEU A 246 -6.14 20.68 12.73
CA LEU A 246 -6.33 21.18 11.35
C LEU A 246 -5.01 21.19 10.57
N MET A 247 -3.93 21.63 11.21
CA MET A 247 -2.60 21.60 10.59
C MET A 247 -2.08 20.18 10.37
N GLY A 248 -2.33 19.28 11.33
CA GLY A 248 -2.06 17.84 11.18
C GLY A 248 -2.87 17.22 10.04
N GLY A 249 -4.13 17.59 9.89
CA GLY A 249 -4.99 17.17 8.77
C GLY A 249 -4.46 17.66 7.42
N LEU A 250 -4.00 18.91 7.34
CA LEU A 250 -3.38 19.46 6.14
C LEU A 250 -2.08 18.71 5.79
N LEU A 251 -1.23 18.46 6.78
CA LEU A 251 -0.02 17.65 6.63
C LEU A 251 -0.35 16.26 6.07
N LEU A 252 -1.29 15.54 6.68
CA LEU A 252 -1.70 14.21 6.25
C LEU A 252 -2.27 14.20 4.83
N TYR A 253 -3.03 15.21 4.45
CA TYR A 253 -3.55 15.34 3.08
C TYR A 253 -2.42 15.49 2.05
N VAL A 254 -1.48 16.40 2.30
CA VAL A 254 -0.33 16.63 1.41
C VAL A 254 0.56 15.39 1.34
N GLU A 255 0.80 14.75 2.49
CA GLU A 255 1.55 13.50 2.59
C GLU A 255 0.92 12.40 1.73
N THR A 256 -0.39 12.18 1.86
CA THR A 256 -1.16 11.23 1.06
C THR A 256 -1.01 11.45 -0.44
N VAL A 257 -1.25 12.68 -0.91
CA VAL A 257 -1.13 13.04 -2.32
C VAL A 257 0.31 12.82 -2.82
N THR A 258 1.29 13.11 -1.99
CA THR A 258 2.70 12.92 -2.33
C THR A 258 3.08 11.44 -2.39
N ILE A 259 2.66 10.62 -1.42
CA ILE A 259 2.85 9.17 -1.43
C ILE A 259 2.30 8.58 -2.72
N ASP A 260 1.05 8.86 -3.06
CA ASP A 260 0.41 8.33 -4.27
C ASP A 260 1.12 8.78 -5.54
N ARG A 261 1.58 10.03 -5.60
CA ARG A 261 2.36 10.52 -6.75
C ARG A 261 3.71 9.83 -6.87
N VAL A 262 4.42 9.65 -5.76
CA VAL A 262 5.71 8.93 -5.74
C VAL A 262 5.52 7.49 -6.21
N LEU A 263 4.53 6.78 -5.68
CA LEU A 263 4.24 5.39 -6.06
C LEU A 263 3.85 5.28 -7.55
N LYS A 264 2.98 6.16 -8.04
CA LYS A 264 2.50 6.13 -9.43
C LYS A 264 3.53 6.65 -10.44
N SER A 265 4.49 7.51 -10.02
CA SER A 265 5.45 8.12 -10.96
C SER A 265 6.43 7.15 -11.58
N PHE A 266 6.73 6.04 -10.91
CA PHE A 266 7.73 5.06 -11.36
C PHE A 266 7.15 3.93 -12.22
N ASP A 267 5.85 3.69 -12.15
CA ASP A 267 5.18 2.61 -12.88
C ASP A 267 4.38 3.09 -14.09
N ARG A 268 4.50 4.39 -14.43
CA ARG A 268 3.76 4.94 -15.57
C ARG A 268 4.18 4.28 -16.87
N ARG A 269 3.23 3.59 -17.48
CA ARG A 269 3.32 3.05 -18.83
C ARG A 269 2.31 3.79 -19.69
N SER A 270 2.64 3.94 -20.97
CA SER A 270 1.72 4.49 -21.94
C SER A 270 1.38 3.42 -22.97
N GLN A 271 0.12 3.18 -23.15
CA GLN A 271 -0.38 2.46 -24.30
C GLN A 271 -0.45 3.44 -25.47
N VAL A 272 0.10 3.04 -26.60
CA VAL A 272 0.07 3.84 -27.80
C VAL A 272 -0.68 3.05 -28.87
N LEU A 273 -1.73 3.66 -29.40
CA LEU A 273 -2.43 3.16 -30.58
C LEU A 273 -1.99 4.02 -31.79
N ILE A 274 -1.53 3.37 -32.84
CA ILE A 274 -0.91 4.03 -33.98
C ILE A 274 -1.67 3.65 -35.25
N ILE A 275 -2.08 4.65 -36.00
CA ILE A 275 -2.68 4.51 -37.34
C ILE A 275 -1.75 5.24 -38.32
N SER A 276 -1.14 4.50 -39.26
CA SER A 276 -0.15 5.04 -40.17
C SER A 276 -0.16 4.26 -41.49
N LYS A 277 0.22 4.93 -42.56
CA LYS A 277 0.45 4.30 -43.87
C LYS A 277 1.74 3.46 -43.88
N ARG A 278 2.65 3.69 -42.92
CA ARG A 278 3.96 3.02 -42.79
C ARG A 278 4.01 2.08 -41.56
N THR A 279 2.93 1.35 -41.34
CA THR A 279 2.74 0.47 -40.19
C THR A 279 3.90 -0.52 -40.02
N GLN A 280 4.42 -1.12 -41.10
CA GLN A 280 5.50 -2.08 -41.06
C GLN A 280 6.83 -1.48 -40.59
N ASN A 281 7.19 -0.28 -41.08
CA ASN A 281 8.42 0.41 -40.65
C ASN A 281 8.36 0.79 -39.16
N ILE A 282 7.20 1.19 -38.70
CA ILE A 282 6.98 1.52 -37.27
C ILE A 282 7.05 0.27 -36.41
N ALA A 283 6.45 -0.85 -36.87
CA ALA A 283 6.55 -2.12 -36.18
C ALA A 283 8.01 -2.60 -36.07
N ASP A 284 8.78 -2.50 -37.13
CA ASP A 284 10.20 -2.84 -37.16
C ASP A 284 11.02 -2.01 -36.18
N PHE A 285 10.76 -0.69 -36.10
CA PHE A 285 11.41 0.18 -35.14
C PHE A 285 11.07 -0.21 -33.69
N ILE A 286 9.78 -0.49 -33.39
CA ILE A 286 9.35 -0.93 -32.08
C ILE A 286 10.04 -2.23 -31.66
N LEU A 287 10.15 -3.20 -32.59
CA LEU A 287 10.77 -4.50 -32.32
C LEU A 287 12.28 -4.41 -32.17
N LYS A 288 12.98 -3.68 -33.06
CA LYS A 288 14.45 -3.68 -33.14
C LYS A 288 15.11 -2.64 -32.26
N GLU A 289 14.56 -1.42 -32.21
CA GLU A 289 15.18 -0.30 -31.49
C GLU A 289 14.62 -0.13 -30.07
N LEU A 290 13.30 -0.35 -29.88
CA LEU A 290 12.70 -0.21 -28.57
C LEU A 290 12.66 -1.50 -27.76
N ASP A 291 13.01 -2.64 -28.38
CA ASP A 291 12.96 -3.98 -27.78
C ASP A 291 11.60 -4.25 -27.11
N ARG A 292 10.53 -3.99 -27.88
CA ARG A 292 9.13 -4.17 -27.43
C ARG A 292 8.32 -4.87 -28.51
N SER A 293 7.37 -5.69 -28.07
CA SER A 293 6.39 -6.27 -28.97
C SER A 293 5.28 -5.26 -29.29
N ALA A 294 4.77 -5.30 -30.51
CA ALA A 294 3.58 -4.59 -30.93
C ALA A 294 2.54 -5.58 -31.44
N THR A 295 1.26 -5.26 -31.19
CA THR A 295 0.14 -6.05 -31.72
C THR A 295 -0.45 -5.33 -32.91
N VAL A 296 -0.54 -6.02 -34.05
CA VAL A 296 -1.21 -5.52 -35.26
C VAL A 296 -2.71 -5.83 -35.11
N ILE A 297 -3.54 -4.82 -35.27
CA ILE A 297 -5.00 -4.92 -35.19
C ILE A 297 -5.53 -4.52 -36.56
N PRO A 298 -6.14 -5.43 -37.34
CA PRO A 298 -6.77 -5.08 -38.61
C PRO A 298 -7.98 -4.17 -38.35
N ALA A 299 -8.05 -3.07 -39.07
CA ALA A 299 -9.10 -2.07 -38.93
C ALA A 299 -9.59 -1.61 -40.29
N LYS A 300 -10.73 -0.93 -40.32
CA LYS A 300 -11.32 -0.35 -41.51
C LYS A 300 -11.77 1.09 -41.23
N GLY A 301 -11.33 2.00 -42.07
CA GLY A 301 -11.74 3.39 -41.95
C GLY A 301 -13.24 3.55 -42.28
N ALA A 302 -14.01 4.09 -41.32
CA ALA A 302 -15.45 4.25 -41.50
C ALA A 302 -15.81 5.19 -42.63
N TYR A 303 -14.99 6.22 -42.86
CA TYR A 303 -15.22 7.19 -43.95
C TYR A 303 -14.61 6.72 -45.27
N SER A 304 -13.37 6.22 -45.24
CA SER A 304 -12.63 5.83 -46.46
C SER A 304 -13.00 4.46 -46.98
N ASP A 305 -13.65 3.62 -46.18
CA ASP A 305 -13.96 2.20 -46.44
C ASP A 305 -12.75 1.35 -46.79
N ARG A 306 -11.52 1.85 -46.49
CA ARG A 306 -10.26 1.19 -46.80
C ARG A 306 -9.76 0.41 -45.59
N PRO A 307 -9.27 -0.82 -45.80
CA PRO A 307 -8.59 -1.57 -44.76
C PRO A 307 -7.25 -0.93 -44.41
N HIS A 308 -6.87 -0.93 -43.14
CA HIS A 308 -5.56 -0.52 -42.64
C HIS A 308 -5.26 -1.25 -41.35
N ASP A 309 -3.98 -1.34 -41.01
CA ASP A 309 -3.54 -1.94 -39.77
C ASP A 309 -3.27 -0.88 -38.72
N MET A 310 -3.75 -1.12 -37.50
CA MET A 310 -3.40 -0.34 -36.32
C MET A 310 -2.35 -1.10 -35.52
N LEU A 311 -1.38 -0.39 -34.93
CA LEU A 311 -0.44 -0.96 -33.98
C LEU A 311 -0.85 -0.56 -32.56
N LEU A 312 -0.89 -1.56 -31.68
CA LEU A 312 -1.03 -1.40 -30.25
C LEU A 312 0.29 -1.77 -29.58
N VAL A 313 0.87 -0.85 -28.82
CA VAL A 313 2.11 -1.07 -28.08
C VAL A 313 2.05 -0.44 -26.70
N VAL A 314 2.70 -1.07 -25.72
CA VAL A 314 2.85 -0.53 -24.36
C VAL A 314 4.32 -0.19 -24.13
N LEU A 315 4.58 1.07 -23.81
CA LEU A 315 5.89 1.66 -23.73
C LEU A 315 6.16 2.35 -22.40
N THR A 316 7.43 2.52 -22.07
CA THR A 316 7.87 3.45 -21.05
C THR A 316 7.80 4.89 -21.58
N ARG A 317 7.79 5.87 -20.69
CA ARG A 317 7.74 7.29 -21.06
C ARG A 317 8.91 7.71 -21.98
N ARG A 318 10.11 7.14 -21.79
CA ARG A 318 11.26 7.40 -22.69
C ARG A 318 11.01 6.83 -24.06
N GLN A 319 10.67 5.56 -24.13
CA GLN A 319 10.37 4.89 -25.41
C GLN A 319 9.24 5.58 -26.18
N THR A 320 8.25 6.16 -25.48
CA THR A 320 7.17 6.93 -26.11
C THR A 320 7.70 8.19 -26.80
N VAL A 321 8.69 8.89 -26.21
CA VAL A 321 9.33 10.05 -26.82
C VAL A 321 10.10 9.66 -28.08
N ASP A 322 10.88 8.56 -27.99
CA ASP A 322 11.68 8.08 -29.11
C ASP A 322 10.78 7.61 -30.28
N LEU A 323 9.71 6.87 -29.96
CA LEU A 323 8.72 6.47 -30.95
C LEU A 323 8.05 7.67 -31.64
N ARG A 324 7.67 8.68 -30.86
CA ARG A 324 7.04 9.90 -31.40
C ARG A 324 7.95 10.65 -32.35
N ARG A 325 9.25 10.74 -32.03
CA ARG A 325 10.25 11.38 -32.90
C ARG A 325 10.39 10.61 -34.21
N TYR A 326 10.57 9.30 -34.13
CA TYR A 326 10.69 8.46 -35.31
C TYR A 326 9.46 8.54 -36.23
N ILE A 327 8.26 8.48 -35.68
CA ILE A 327 7.03 8.58 -36.49
C ILE A 327 6.89 9.96 -37.14
N ALA A 328 7.23 11.04 -36.44
CA ALA A 328 7.17 12.39 -36.99
C ALA A 328 8.11 12.57 -38.19
N GLU A 329 9.24 11.82 -38.25
CA GLU A 329 10.18 11.85 -39.37
C GLU A 329 9.68 11.04 -40.57
N ILE A 330 9.07 9.85 -40.33
CA ILE A 330 8.75 8.92 -41.45
C ILE A 330 7.31 9.09 -41.97
N ASP A 331 6.35 9.46 -41.11
CA ASP A 331 4.94 9.67 -41.49
C ASP A 331 4.30 10.78 -40.62
N PRO A 332 4.48 12.04 -41.00
CA PRO A 332 3.89 13.16 -40.29
C PRO A 332 2.34 13.18 -40.27
N GLU A 333 1.69 12.41 -41.15
CA GLU A 333 0.24 12.25 -41.19
C GLU A 333 -0.29 11.15 -40.29
N ALA A 334 0.60 10.41 -39.63
CA ALA A 334 0.20 9.34 -38.72
C ALA A 334 -0.62 9.85 -37.55
N PHE A 335 -1.61 9.07 -37.14
CA PHE A 335 -2.46 9.37 -36.01
C PHE A 335 -2.08 8.50 -34.82
N LEU A 336 -1.74 9.14 -33.68
CA LEU A 336 -1.30 8.47 -32.47
C LEU A 336 -2.22 8.84 -31.29
N ILE A 337 -2.69 7.82 -30.57
CA ILE A 337 -3.42 7.98 -29.32
C ILE A 337 -2.55 7.48 -28.19
N PHE A 338 -2.28 8.33 -27.21
CA PHE A 338 -1.57 7.99 -25.98
C PHE A 338 -2.54 7.87 -24.85
N SER A 339 -2.55 6.72 -24.17
CA SER A 339 -3.36 6.47 -22.97
C SER A 339 -2.44 6.06 -21.82
N ASP A 340 -2.62 6.65 -20.66
CA ASP A 340 -1.91 6.20 -19.46
C ASP A 340 -2.48 4.85 -19.01
N VAL A 341 -1.60 3.89 -18.75
CA VAL A 341 -1.97 2.56 -18.27
C VAL A 341 -1.66 2.47 -16.79
N THR A 342 -2.64 2.08 -16.02
CA THR A 342 -2.52 1.96 -14.56
C THR A 342 -1.59 0.83 -14.15
N GLU A 343 -1.70 -0.33 -14.82
CA GLU A 343 -0.89 -1.51 -14.55
C GLU A 343 -0.75 -2.38 -15.80
N VAL A 344 0.44 -2.96 -15.97
CA VAL A 344 0.72 -3.93 -17.04
C VAL A 344 1.40 -5.13 -16.41
N VAL A 345 0.80 -6.30 -16.56
CA VAL A 345 1.30 -7.58 -16.05
C VAL A 345 1.62 -8.51 -17.22
N GLY A 346 2.77 -9.14 -17.21
CA GLY A 346 3.19 -10.08 -18.26
C GLY A 346 4.69 -10.04 -18.55
N LEU A 347 5.11 -10.85 -19.51
CA LEU A 347 6.52 -10.97 -19.94
C LEU A 347 7.09 -9.60 -20.37
N GLY A 348 8.23 -9.21 -19.78
CA GLY A 348 8.84 -7.91 -20.04
C GLY A 348 8.27 -6.74 -19.23
N PHE A 349 7.27 -7.02 -18.40
CA PHE A 349 6.64 -6.07 -17.47
C PHE A 349 6.65 -6.65 -16.03
N LYS A 350 5.60 -6.39 -15.25
CA LYS A 350 5.43 -6.94 -13.91
C LYS A 350 5.11 -8.42 -13.97
N ASN A 351 5.76 -9.25 -13.15
CA ASN A 351 5.44 -10.68 -13.09
C ASN A 351 4.06 -10.90 -12.43
N TRP A 352 3.40 -11.99 -12.79
CA TRP A 352 2.25 -12.53 -12.08
C TRP A 352 2.71 -12.94 -10.67
N GLU A 353 2.27 -12.25 -9.61
CA GLU A 353 2.49 -12.63 -8.21
C GLU A 353 1.21 -13.22 -7.60
#